data_0f065f67d6936c4c3517911c40a36fdf
#
_entry.id   0f065f67d6936c4c3517911c40a36fdf
#
_cell.length_a   1.000
_cell.length_b   1.000
_cell.length_c   1.000
_cell.angle_alpha   90.00
_cell.angle_beta   90.00
_cell.angle_gamma   90.00
#
_symmetry.space_group_name_H-M   'P 1'
#
loop_
_entity.id
_entity.type
_entity.pdbx_description
1 polymer ?
#
loop_
_entity_poly.entity_id
_entity_poly.type
_entity_poly.pdbx_seq_one_letter_code
_entity_poly.pdbx_strand_id
1 'polypeptide(L)'
;MMLGFLLSRAGVDVVILEKHADFLRDFRGDTIHPSTLEIMHEVGLLEEFLRRPHQELPRIALQIGGHRLTVADFSHLPTRCKFIAFMPQWDFLNFLAEAGSRSPSFHLRMKAEVTGLRWKNGSVAGIQASTPAGPLEVAADLVVGADGRSSTVRALAALKVIDLGAPMDALWMRISRRPDDPGQSLGRIGAGRILVLIDRGDYWQVAYVIPK
;
A
#
# COMPACT_ATOMS: atom_id res chain seq x y z
N MET A 1 5.33 -6.55 1.27
CA MET A 1 5.90 -6.81 -0.08
C MET A 1 7.26 -6.12 -0.26
N MET A 2 7.35 -4.77 -0.28
CA MET A 2 8.62 -4.05 -0.55
C MET A 2 9.77 -4.48 0.37
N LEU A 3 9.55 -4.53 1.69
CA LEU A 3 10.57 -4.99 2.63
C LEU A 3 11.08 -6.40 2.29
N GLY A 4 10.16 -7.33 2.02
CA GLY A 4 10.55 -8.70 1.65
C GLY A 4 11.33 -8.76 0.34
N PHE A 5 10.95 -7.95 -0.64
CA PHE A 5 11.69 -7.82 -1.89
C PHE A 5 13.12 -7.29 -1.65
N LEU A 6 13.28 -6.23 -0.87
CA LEU A 6 14.59 -5.65 -0.58
C LEU A 6 15.50 -6.61 0.20
N LEU A 7 14.95 -7.31 1.20
CA LEU A 7 15.70 -8.30 1.98
C LEU A 7 16.14 -9.48 1.11
N SER A 8 15.27 -10.00 0.24
CA SER A 8 15.62 -11.10 -0.66
C SER A 8 16.74 -10.71 -1.64
N ARG A 9 16.75 -9.47 -2.11
CA ARG A 9 17.84 -8.93 -2.93
C ARG A 9 19.17 -8.85 -2.17
N ALA A 10 19.12 -8.65 -0.86
CA ALA A 10 20.27 -8.66 0.02
C ALA A 10 20.73 -10.08 0.42
N GLY A 11 20.13 -11.12 -0.17
CA GLY A 11 20.46 -12.52 0.10
C GLY A 11 19.86 -13.08 1.38
N VAL A 12 18.89 -12.40 1.99
CA VAL A 12 18.17 -12.88 3.17
C VAL A 12 17.00 -13.75 2.70
N ASP A 13 16.85 -14.95 3.25
CA ASP A 13 15.65 -15.76 3.06
C ASP A 13 14.45 -15.14 3.73
N VAL A 14 13.41 -14.85 2.95
CA VAL A 14 12.21 -14.14 3.42
C VAL A 14 10.96 -14.93 3.08
N VAL A 15 10.15 -15.21 4.09
CA VAL A 15 8.80 -15.75 3.91
C VAL A 15 7.80 -14.63 4.14
N ILE A 16 6.97 -14.36 3.13
CA ILE A 16 5.89 -13.37 3.19
C ILE A 16 4.58 -14.12 3.20
N LEU A 17 3.77 -13.89 4.22
CA LEU A 17 2.45 -14.50 4.37
C LEU A 17 1.36 -13.47 4.09
N GLU A 18 0.46 -13.78 3.19
CA GLU A 18 -0.75 -13.01 2.89
C GLU A 18 -1.97 -13.93 3.13
N LYS A 19 -2.87 -13.50 4.00
CA LYS A 19 -4.06 -14.31 4.34
C LYS A 19 -5.08 -14.44 3.23
N HIS A 20 -5.07 -13.51 2.29
CA HIS A 20 -6.01 -13.52 1.16
C HIS A 20 -5.45 -14.27 -0.06
N ALA A 21 -6.33 -14.54 -1.02
CA ALA A 21 -5.98 -15.21 -2.28
C ALA A 21 -5.29 -14.28 -3.29
N ASP A 22 -5.47 -12.98 -3.12
CA ASP A 22 -4.99 -11.92 -4.00
C ASP A 22 -4.69 -10.64 -3.21
N PHE A 23 -4.22 -9.61 -3.89
CA PHE A 23 -3.98 -8.29 -3.31
C PHE A 23 -5.14 -7.31 -3.51
N LEU A 24 -6.27 -7.78 -4.06
CA LEU A 24 -7.43 -6.93 -4.29
C LEU A 24 -8.01 -6.51 -2.93
N ARG A 25 -7.93 -5.23 -2.65
CA ARG A 25 -8.47 -4.60 -1.44
C ARG A 25 -9.26 -3.38 -1.84
N ASP A 26 -10.24 -3.04 -1.01
CA ASP A 26 -11.04 -1.85 -1.24
C ASP A 26 -10.15 -0.60 -1.19
N PHE A 27 -10.18 0.14 -2.26
CA PHE A 27 -9.75 1.53 -2.46
C PHE A 27 -8.78 2.09 -1.41
N ARG A 28 -7.53 1.60 -1.37
CA ARG A 28 -6.49 2.11 -0.48
C ARG A 28 -5.15 2.16 -1.19
N GLY A 29 -4.35 3.18 -0.83
CA GLY A 29 -2.94 3.21 -1.17
C GLY A 29 -2.62 3.37 -2.64
N ASP A 30 -3.46 4.06 -3.39
CA ASP A 30 -3.35 4.20 -4.85
C ASP A 30 -2.32 5.23 -5.30
N THR A 31 -1.47 5.69 -4.39
CA THR A 31 -0.44 6.70 -4.68
C THR A 31 0.95 6.14 -4.41
N ILE A 32 1.77 6.08 -5.44
CA ILE A 32 3.18 5.72 -5.34
C ILE A 32 3.99 7.00 -5.36
N HIS A 33 4.60 7.32 -4.23
CA HIS A 33 5.30 8.58 -4.02
C HIS A 33 6.69 8.62 -4.68
N PRO A 34 7.25 9.82 -4.96
CA PRO A 34 8.58 9.97 -5.55
C PRO A 34 9.68 9.21 -4.79
N SER A 35 9.61 9.14 -3.47
CA SER A 35 10.56 8.37 -2.66
C SER A 35 10.51 6.86 -2.93
N THR A 36 9.32 6.31 -3.17
CA THR A 36 9.16 4.90 -3.55
C THR A 36 9.66 4.67 -4.98
N LEU A 37 9.40 5.60 -5.89
CA LEU A 37 9.92 5.56 -7.27
C LEU A 37 11.46 5.66 -7.31
N GLU A 38 12.06 6.41 -6.39
CA GLU A 38 13.52 6.47 -6.24
C GLU A 38 14.09 5.12 -5.79
N ILE A 39 13.48 4.47 -4.78
CA ILE A 39 13.84 3.10 -4.39
C ILE A 39 13.72 2.15 -5.60
N MET A 40 12.64 2.26 -6.39
CA MET A 40 12.47 1.45 -7.60
C MET A 40 13.58 1.68 -8.62
N HIS A 41 14.06 2.93 -8.74
CA HIS A 41 15.21 3.27 -9.57
C HIS A 41 16.50 2.62 -9.05
N GLU A 42 16.80 2.79 -7.78
CA GLU A 42 18.00 2.23 -7.13
C GLU A 42 18.08 0.71 -7.23
N VAL A 43 16.93 0.02 -7.20
CA VAL A 43 16.88 -1.43 -7.38
C VAL A 43 16.75 -1.88 -8.84
N GLY A 44 16.74 -0.94 -9.80
CA GLY A 44 16.71 -1.24 -11.24
C GLY A 44 15.34 -1.66 -11.78
N LEU A 45 14.25 -1.35 -11.08
CA LEU A 45 12.89 -1.74 -11.47
C LEU A 45 12.04 -0.59 -12.03
N LEU A 46 12.52 0.66 -11.96
CA LEU A 46 11.72 1.84 -12.29
C LEU A 46 11.17 1.79 -13.71
N GLU A 47 12.00 1.49 -14.71
CA GLU A 47 11.60 1.48 -16.11
C GLU A 47 10.56 0.38 -16.40
N GLU A 48 10.69 -0.78 -15.77
CA GLU A 48 9.71 -1.87 -15.88
C GLU A 48 8.39 -1.48 -15.20
N PHE A 49 8.47 -0.83 -14.06
CA PHE A 49 7.33 -0.34 -13.32
C PHE A 49 6.55 0.74 -14.09
N LEU A 50 7.23 1.74 -14.65
CA LEU A 50 6.59 2.84 -15.38
C LEU A 50 5.93 2.41 -16.70
N ARG A 51 6.21 1.19 -17.19
CA ARG A 51 5.43 0.59 -18.31
C ARG A 51 4.06 0.08 -17.89
N ARG A 52 3.80 -0.06 -16.57
CA ARG A 52 2.46 -0.43 -16.08
C ARG A 52 1.51 0.77 -16.21
N PRO A 53 0.22 0.54 -16.47
CA PRO A 53 -0.77 1.63 -16.53
C PRO A 53 -0.78 2.46 -15.24
N HIS A 54 -0.53 3.75 -15.34
CA HIS A 54 -0.57 4.69 -14.22
C HIS A 54 -0.84 6.11 -14.73
N GLN A 55 -1.15 7.03 -13.82
CA GLN A 55 -1.25 8.45 -14.10
C GLN A 55 -0.17 9.20 -13.31
N GLU A 56 0.49 10.14 -13.95
CA GLU A 56 1.51 10.97 -13.31
C GLU A 56 0.91 12.29 -12.84
N LEU A 57 1.08 12.58 -11.55
CA LEU A 57 0.67 13.86 -10.95
C LEU A 57 1.90 14.62 -10.45
N PRO A 58 2.44 15.55 -11.25
CA PRO A 58 3.56 16.40 -10.82
C PRO A 58 3.13 17.48 -9.83
N ARG A 59 1.82 17.76 -9.74
CA ARG A 59 1.23 18.74 -8.82
C ARG A 59 -0.09 18.24 -8.27
N ILE A 60 -0.34 18.53 -7.01
CA ILE A 60 -1.66 18.31 -6.39
C ILE A 60 -2.33 19.67 -6.23
N ALA A 61 -3.50 19.81 -6.82
CA ALA A 61 -4.34 20.99 -6.64
C ALA A 61 -5.63 20.61 -5.90
N LEU A 62 -6.07 21.52 -5.03
CA LEU A 62 -7.33 21.41 -4.30
C LEU A 62 -8.22 22.61 -4.64
N GLN A 63 -9.51 22.38 -4.64
CA GLN A 63 -10.51 23.46 -4.74
C GLN A 63 -11.00 23.80 -3.34
N ILE A 64 -10.84 25.05 -2.95
CA ILE A 64 -11.25 25.60 -1.64
C ILE A 64 -12.08 26.84 -1.90
N GLY A 65 -13.35 26.85 -1.47
CA GLY A 65 -14.23 28.02 -1.59
C GLY A 65 -14.35 28.58 -3.02
N GLY A 66 -14.26 27.75 -4.05
CA GLY A 66 -14.31 28.18 -5.46
C GLY A 66 -12.94 28.52 -6.07
N HIS A 67 -11.88 28.62 -5.30
CA HIS A 67 -10.51 28.84 -5.77
C HIS A 67 -9.76 27.52 -5.92
N ARG A 68 -8.98 27.40 -7.01
CA ARG A 68 -8.06 26.26 -7.23
C ARG A 68 -6.67 26.65 -6.75
N LEU A 69 -6.16 25.91 -5.75
CA LEU A 69 -4.85 26.14 -5.14
C LEU A 69 -3.96 24.93 -5.33
N THR A 70 -2.73 25.13 -5.78
CA THR A 70 -1.70 24.08 -5.78
C THR A 70 -1.19 23.92 -4.35
N VAL A 71 -1.39 22.75 -3.77
CA VAL A 71 -1.00 22.43 -2.38
C VAL A 71 0.29 21.62 -2.31
N ALA A 72 0.69 20.99 -3.41
CA ALA A 72 1.98 20.33 -3.54
C ALA A 72 2.50 20.43 -4.98
N ASP A 73 3.80 20.69 -5.11
CA ASP A 73 4.52 20.70 -6.38
C ASP A 73 5.79 19.85 -6.22
N PHE A 74 5.85 18.75 -6.96
CA PHE A 74 6.95 17.78 -6.90
C PHE A 74 8.08 18.11 -7.90
N SER A 75 7.91 19.11 -8.76
CA SER A 75 8.86 19.46 -9.83
C SER A 75 10.24 19.85 -9.30
N HIS A 76 10.31 20.30 -8.06
CA HIS A 76 11.55 20.74 -7.39
C HIS A 76 12.26 19.66 -6.58
N LEU A 77 11.68 18.45 -6.49
CA LEU A 77 12.32 17.36 -5.75
C LEU A 77 13.62 16.92 -6.43
N PRO A 78 14.65 16.59 -5.65
CA PRO A 78 15.92 16.05 -6.18
C PRO A 78 15.81 14.55 -6.48
N THR A 79 14.64 14.10 -6.95
CA THR A 79 14.34 12.71 -7.31
C THR A 79 14.22 12.57 -8.82
N ARG A 80 14.42 11.34 -9.32
CA ARG A 80 14.31 11.04 -10.74
C ARG A 80 12.89 11.25 -11.26
N CYS A 81 11.90 10.72 -10.55
CA CYS A 81 10.49 10.96 -10.81
C CYS A 81 9.98 12.11 -9.95
N LYS A 82 9.52 13.19 -10.59
CA LYS A 82 9.04 14.40 -9.94
C LYS A 82 7.51 14.46 -9.92
N PHE A 83 6.89 13.30 -9.67
CA PHE A 83 5.44 13.12 -9.65
C PHE A 83 5.03 12.00 -8.70
N ILE A 84 3.78 12.01 -8.29
CA ILE A 84 3.14 10.83 -7.69
C ILE A 84 2.55 10.00 -8.83
N ALA A 85 2.88 8.70 -8.88
CA ALA A 85 2.22 7.78 -9.77
C ALA A 85 0.92 7.28 -9.13
N PHE A 86 -0.22 7.51 -9.79
CA PHE A 86 -1.50 6.94 -9.41
C PHE A 86 -1.71 5.61 -10.13
N MET A 87 -1.78 4.54 -9.36
CA MET A 87 -2.17 3.22 -9.83
C MET A 87 -2.88 2.46 -8.70
N PRO A 88 -3.71 1.47 -9.03
CA PRO A 88 -4.29 0.60 -8.01
C PRO A 88 -3.21 -0.09 -7.18
N GLN A 89 -3.38 -0.14 -5.86
CA GLN A 89 -2.38 -0.73 -4.97
C GLN A 89 -2.10 -2.21 -5.29
N TRP A 90 -3.11 -2.95 -5.74
CA TRP A 90 -2.93 -4.36 -6.12
C TRP A 90 -2.02 -4.53 -7.33
N ASP A 91 -2.00 -3.59 -8.28
CA ASP A 91 -1.09 -3.63 -9.43
C ASP A 91 0.36 -3.41 -8.98
N PHE A 92 0.59 -2.49 -8.04
CA PHE A 92 1.89 -2.28 -7.42
C PHE A 92 2.35 -3.51 -6.63
N LEU A 93 1.46 -4.13 -5.84
CA LEU A 93 1.79 -5.32 -5.06
C LEU A 93 2.05 -6.55 -5.95
N ASN A 94 1.26 -6.72 -7.02
CA ASN A 94 1.49 -7.77 -8.03
C ASN A 94 2.85 -7.57 -8.71
N PHE A 95 3.18 -6.34 -9.10
CA PHE A 95 4.47 -6.02 -9.69
C PHE A 95 5.63 -6.40 -8.76
N LEU A 96 5.53 -6.06 -7.47
CA LEU A 96 6.54 -6.44 -6.47
C LEU A 96 6.62 -7.95 -6.25
N ALA A 97 5.50 -8.65 -6.29
CA ALA A 97 5.46 -10.12 -6.20
C ALA A 97 6.15 -10.77 -7.39
N GLU A 98 5.86 -10.30 -8.61
CA GLU A 98 6.50 -10.74 -9.85
C GLU A 98 8.02 -10.48 -9.81
N ALA A 99 8.43 -9.29 -9.41
CA ALA A 99 9.85 -8.95 -9.29
C ALA A 99 10.56 -9.80 -8.23
N GLY A 100 9.91 -9.99 -7.07
CA GLY A 100 10.44 -10.80 -5.97
C GLY A 100 10.59 -12.27 -6.34
N SER A 101 9.64 -12.84 -7.08
CA SER A 101 9.66 -14.25 -7.48
C SER A 101 10.87 -14.63 -8.35
N ARG A 102 11.60 -13.66 -8.89
CA ARG A 102 12.87 -13.87 -9.61
C ARG A 102 14.04 -14.22 -8.68
N SER A 103 13.87 -14.00 -7.36
CA SER A 103 14.86 -14.33 -6.34
C SER A 103 14.53 -15.66 -5.67
N PRO A 104 15.48 -16.60 -5.54
CA PRO A 104 15.26 -17.85 -4.82
C PRO A 104 14.98 -17.68 -3.33
N SER A 105 15.41 -16.54 -2.75
CA SER A 105 15.21 -16.21 -1.33
C SER A 105 13.89 -15.47 -1.04
N PHE A 106 13.00 -15.34 -2.04
CA PHE A 106 11.71 -14.67 -1.89
C PHE A 106 10.56 -15.69 -1.90
N HIS A 107 9.96 -15.95 -0.75
CA HIS A 107 8.91 -16.95 -0.59
C HIS A 107 7.58 -16.31 -0.23
N LEU A 108 6.75 -16.00 -1.23
CA LEU A 108 5.40 -15.51 -1.02
C LEU A 108 4.41 -16.68 -0.87
N ARG A 109 3.64 -16.67 0.21
CA ARG A 109 2.56 -17.62 0.49
C ARG A 109 1.24 -16.88 0.63
N MET A 110 0.39 -17.01 -0.38
CA MET A 110 -0.99 -16.52 -0.34
C MET A 110 -1.89 -17.50 0.42
N LYS A 111 -3.04 -17.03 0.91
CA LYS A 111 -3.98 -17.83 1.74
C LYS A 111 -3.32 -18.42 2.98
N ALA A 112 -2.39 -17.70 3.56
CA ALA A 112 -1.66 -18.11 4.76
C ALA A 112 -1.93 -17.10 5.88
N GLU A 113 -2.88 -17.41 6.75
CA GLU A 113 -3.29 -16.57 7.86
C GLU A 113 -2.50 -16.91 9.12
N VAL A 114 -1.78 -15.92 9.67
CA VAL A 114 -1.03 -16.09 10.91
C VAL A 114 -2.01 -16.27 12.06
N THR A 115 -1.84 -17.36 12.82
CA THR A 115 -2.67 -17.75 13.96
C THR A 115 -1.90 -17.77 15.28
N GLY A 116 -0.56 -17.81 15.24
CA GLY A 116 0.28 -17.90 16.43
C GLY A 116 1.71 -17.40 16.22
N LEU A 117 2.39 -17.12 17.33
CA LEU A 117 3.83 -16.91 17.39
C LEU A 117 4.51 -18.11 18.02
N ARG A 118 5.66 -18.52 17.47
CA ARG A 118 6.53 -19.52 18.08
C ARG A 118 7.50 -18.81 19.01
N TRP A 119 7.63 -19.33 20.20
CA TRP A 119 8.52 -18.78 21.22
C TRP A 119 9.64 -19.77 21.54
N LYS A 120 10.84 -19.26 21.71
CA LYS A 120 12.01 -20.00 22.17
C LYS A 120 12.82 -19.12 23.11
N ASN A 121 13.04 -19.60 24.33
CA ASN A 121 13.82 -18.88 25.35
C ASN A 121 13.35 -17.42 25.60
N GLY A 122 12.02 -17.18 25.56
CA GLY A 122 11.45 -15.85 25.79
C GLY A 122 11.49 -14.91 24.60
N SER A 123 11.99 -15.35 23.44
CA SER A 123 12.01 -14.58 22.19
C SER A 123 11.12 -15.22 21.12
N VAL A 124 10.59 -14.40 20.23
CA VAL A 124 9.86 -14.89 19.07
C VAL A 124 10.85 -15.57 18.12
N ALA A 125 10.57 -16.83 17.76
CA ALA A 125 11.40 -17.68 16.92
C ALA A 125 10.65 -18.19 15.68
N GLY A 126 9.58 -17.53 15.30
CA GLY A 126 8.80 -17.87 14.13
C GLY A 126 7.30 -17.64 14.30
N ILE A 127 6.52 -18.19 13.36
CA ILE A 127 5.06 -18.08 13.33
C ILE A 127 4.39 -19.44 13.11
N GLN A 128 3.11 -19.48 13.46
CA GLN A 128 2.16 -20.49 13.04
C GLN A 128 1.10 -19.85 12.15
N ALA A 129 0.69 -20.52 11.09
CA ALA A 129 -0.31 -20.04 10.17
C ALA A 129 -1.26 -21.18 9.75
N SER A 130 -2.47 -20.81 9.38
CA SER A 130 -3.44 -21.68 8.73
C SER A 130 -3.38 -21.47 7.23
N THR A 131 -3.37 -22.57 6.47
CA THR A 131 -3.41 -22.57 5.01
C THR A 131 -4.45 -23.57 4.50
N PRO A 132 -4.88 -23.51 3.25
CA PRO A 132 -5.76 -24.53 2.64
C PRO A 132 -5.18 -25.95 2.67
N ALA A 133 -3.86 -26.08 2.72
CA ALA A 133 -3.17 -27.38 2.80
C ALA A 133 -2.99 -27.86 4.25
N GLY A 134 -3.44 -27.10 5.24
CA GLY A 134 -3.30 -27.40 6.65
C GLY A 134 -2.43 -26.41 7.42
N PRO A 135 -2.05 -26.72 8.65
CA PRO A 135 -1.19 -25.88 9.48
C PRO A 135 0.20 -25.70 8.86
N LEU A 136 0.73 -24.51 8.95
CA LEU A 136 2.09 -24.14 8.51
C LEU A 136 2.86 -23.57 9.70
N GLU A 137 4.05 -24.06 9.92
CA GLU A 137 4.99 -23.45 10.85
C GLU A 137 6.21 -22.90 10.08
N VAL A 138 6.61 -21.69 10.40
CA VAL A 138 7.82 -21.07 9.85
C VAL A 138 8.72 -20.66 11.00
N ALA A 139 9.93 -21.23 11.03
CA ALA A 139 10.99 -20.76 11.91
C ALA A 139 11.62 -19.49 11.31
N ALA A 140 11.90 -18.50 12.14
CA ALA A 140 12.51 -17.26 11.71
C ALA A 140 13.27 -16.59 12.87
N ASP A 141 14.39 -15.95 12.54
CA ASP A 141 15.16 -15.16 13.49
C ASP A 141 14.50 -13.82 13.80
N LEU A 142 13.69 -13.31 12.85
CA LEU A 142 12.93 -12.08 12.99
C LEU A 142 11.53 -12.25 12.37
N VAL A 143 10.51 -11.81 13.10
CA VAL A 143 9.13 -11.71 12.61
C VAL A 143 8.72 -10.26 12.52
N VAL A 144 8.25 -9.83 11.34
CA VAL A 144 7.76 -8.47 11.09
C VAL A 144 6.24 -8.50 10.89
N GLY A 145 5.50 -7.92 11.82
CA GLY A 145 4.05 -7.74 11.72
C GLY A 145 3.71 -6.56 10.82
N ALA A 146 3.31 -6.83 9.57
CA ALA A 146 2.83 -5.84 8.61
C ALA A 146 1.34 -6.05 8.26
N ASP A 147 0.59 -6.66 9.17
CA ASP A 147 -0.79 -7.16 9.02
C ASP A 147 -1.86 -6.11 9.38
N GLY A 148 -1.47 -4.84 9.47
CA GLY A 148 -2.36 -3.70 9.46
C GLY A 148 -2.97 -3.31 10.81
N ARG A 149 -4.11 -2.59 10.75
CA ARG A 149 -4.76 -1.96 11.92
C ARG A 149 -5.11 -2.98 12.99
N SER A 150 -5.67 -4.11 12.62
CA SER A 150 -6.08 -5.21 13.52
C SER A 150 -5.03 -6.32 13.55
N SER A 151 -3.75 -5.94 13.68
CA SER A 151 -2.60 -6.85 13.62
C SER A 151 -2.71 -7.98 14.63
N THR A 152 -2.76 -9.21 14.14
CA THR A 152 -2.69 -10.43 14.91
C THR A 152 -1.29 -10.60 15.55
N VAL A 153 -0.25 -10.30 14.78
CA VAL A 153 1.15 -10.40 15.27
C VAL A 153 1.37 -9.47 16.46
N ARG A 154 0.90 -8.22 16.37
CA ARG A 154 0.99 -7.25 17.47
C ARG A 154 0.26 -7.73 18.71
N ALA A 155 -0.96 -8.26 18.55
CA ALA A 155 -1.75 -8.77 19.66
C ALA A 155 -1.07 -9.97 20.34
N LEU A 156 -0.58 -10.94 19.56
CA LEU A 156 0.11 -12.12 20.04
C LEU A 156 1.45 -11.79 20.73
N ALA A 157 2.11 -10.72 20.29
CA ALA A 157 3.34 -10.22 20.91
C ALA A 157 3.07 -9.34 22.15
N ALA A 158 1.81 -9.18 22.57
CA ALA A 158 1.37 -8.34 23.68
C ALA A 158 1.86 -6.87 23.60
N LEU A 159 2.06 -6.36 22.39
CA LEU A 159 2.46 -4.97 22.18
C LEU A 159 1.25 -4.04 22.37
N LYS A 160 1.39 -3.08 23.28
CA LYS A 160 0.32 -2.12 23.59
C LYS A 160 0.10 -1.14 22.45
N VAL A 161 -1.17 -0.89 22.15
CA VAL A 161 -1.60 0.19 21.25
C VAL A 161 -2.00 1.39 22.10
N ILE A 162 -1.49 2.56 21.75
CA ILE A 162 -1.97 3.82 22.29
C ILE A 162 -2.92 4.41 21.27
N ASP A 163 -4.22 4.40 21.57
CA ASP A 163 -5.22 5.00 20.72
C ASP A 163 -5.30 6.49 21.00
N LEU A 164 -4.84 7.31 20.06
CA LEU A 164 -4.91 8.76 20.15
C LEU A 164 -6.24 9.31 19.64
N GLY A 165 -7.13 8.43 19.15
CA GLY A 165 -8.34 8.79 18.45
C GLY A 165 -8.07 9.41 17.07
N ALA A 166 -9.11 9.49 16.28
CA ALA A 166 -9.11 10.24 15.02
C ALA A 166 -10.36 11.12 15.00
N PRO A 167 -10.24 12.43 14.71
CA PRO A 167 -11.39 13.34 14.70
C PRO A 167 -12.25 13.17 13.45
N MET A 168 -11.87 12.28 12.54
CA MET A 168 -12.53 12.11 11.24
C MET A 168 -12.59 10.64 10.83
N ASP A 169 -13.57 10.34 9.99
CA ASP A 169 -13.67 9.09 9.24
C ASP A 169 -13.59 9.37 7.73
N ALA A 170 -13.15 8.38 6.97
CA ALA A 170 -13.11 8.44 5.52
C ALA A 170 -14.02 7.35 4.92
N LEU A 171 -15.01 7.80 4.17
CA LEU A 171 -15.86 6.92 3.38
C LEU A 171 -15.21 6.76 1.99
N TRP A 172 -14.99 5.50 1.61
CA TRP A 172 -14.47 5.18 0.29
C TRP A 172 -15.60 4.61 -0.56
N MET A 173 -15.70 5.06 -1.81
CA MET A 173 -16.75 4.62 -2.71
C MET A 173 -16.29 4.64 -4.16
N ARG A 174 -16.96 3.84 -4.97
CA ARG A 174 -16.86 3.85 -6.43
C ARG A 174 -18.11 4.51 -7.00
N ILE A 175 -17.91 5.52 -7.84
CA ILE A 175 -19.01 6.22 -8.53
C ILE A 175 -18.77 6.10 -10.03
N SER A 176 -19.83 5.81 -10.77
CA SER A 176 -19.77 5.74 -12.23
C SER A 176 -19.33 7.08 -12.80
N ARG A 177 -18.43 7.05 -13.79
CA ARG A 177 -17.99 8.22 -14.52
C ARG A 177 -18.83 8.39 -15.78
N ARG A 178 -19.15 9.64 -16.11
CA ARG A 178 -19.83 10.01 -17.38
C ARG A 178 -18.79 10.43 -18.41
N PRO A 179 -19.09 10.29 -19.72
CA PRO A 179 -18.16 10.72 -20.76
C PRO A 179 -17.82 12.22 -20.76
N ASP A 180 -18.72 13.05 -20.23
CA ASP A 180 -18.61 14.50 -20.11
C ASP A 180 -18.02 14.98 -18.78
N ASP A 181 -17.73 14.05 -17.86
CA ASP A 181 -17.07 14.39 -16.61
C ASP A 181 -15.62 14.89 -16.85
N PRO A 182 -15.12 15.83 -16.01
CA PRO A 182 -13.74 16.30 -16.12
C PRO A 182 -12.73 15.17 -16.07
N GLY A 183 -11.78 15.13 -17.01
CA GLY A 183 -10.73 14.11 -17.07
C GLY A 183 -9.57 14.32 -16.11
N GLN A 184 -9.81 14.87 -14.91
CA GLN A 184 -8.76 15.15 -13.94
C GLN A 184 -9.20 14.78 -12.53
N SER A 185 -8.29 14.13 -11.79
CA SER A 185 -8.47 13.93 -10.35
C SER A 185 -8.62 15.28 -9.65
N LEU A 186 -9.58 15.37 -8.72
CA LEU A 186 -9.98 16.61 -8.06
C LEU A 186 -10.03 16.39 -6.54
N GLY A 187 -9.38 17.28 -5.80
CA GLY A 187 -9.59 17.43 -4.37
C GLY A 187 -10.43 18.68 -4.08
N ARG A 188 -11.46 18.56 -3.25
CA ARG A 188 -12.32 19.68 -2.84
C ARG A 188 -12.41 19.74 -1.33
N ILE A 189 -12.13 20.91 -0.78
CA ILE A 189 -12.28 21.19 0.67
C ILE A 189 -13.43 22.19 0.85
N GLY A 190 -14.37 21.81 1.68
CA GLY A 190 -15.48 22.65 2.14
C GLY A 190 -15.58 22.62 3.67
N ALA A 191 -16.51 23.37 4.24
CA ALA A 191 -16.70 23.45 5.69
C ALA A 191 -16.84 22.05 6.33
N GLY A 192 -15.79 21.60 7.04
CA GLY A 192 -15.76 20.32 7.74
C GLY A 192 -15.71 19.06 6.85
N ARG A 193 -15.48 19.19 5.55
CA ARG A 193 -15.54 18.05 4.61
C ARG A 193 -14.40 18.12 3.59
N ILE A 194 -13.85 16.95 3.24
CA ILE A 194 -12.88 16.81 2.17
C ILE A 194 -13.39 15.74 1.22
N LEU A 195 -13.48 16.10 -0.06
CA LEU A 195 -13.83 15.17 -1.13
C LEU A 195 -12.62 15.02 -2.06
N VAL A 196 -12.19 13.80 -2.27
CA VAL A 196 -11.14 13.47 -3.25
C VAL A 196 -11.74 12.55 -4.30
N LEU A 197 -11.63 12.95 -5.56
CA LEU A 197 -12.04 12.14 -6.71
C LEU A 197 -10.79 11.79 -7.50
N ILE A 198 -10.55 10.51 -7.66
CA ILE A 198 -9.46 9.96 -8.47
C ILE A 198 -10.07 9.37 -9.73
N ASP A 199 -9.66 9.89 -10.88
CA ASP A 199 -10.07 9.39 -12.19
C ASP A 199 -9.43 8.00 -12.43
N ARG A 200 -10.25 6.99 -12.69
CA ARG A 200 -9.85 5.61 -13.01
C ARG A 200 -10.24 5.21 -14.44
N GLY A 201 -10.56 6.18 -15.28
CA GLY A 201 -10.99 5.97 -16.65
C GLY A 201 -12.50 5.73 -16.77
N ASP A 202 -12.99 4.62 -16.28
CA ASP A 202 -14.41 4.20 -16.34
C ASP A 202 -15.21 4.53 -15.08
N TYR A 203 -14.53 4.88 -13.97
CA TYR A 203 -15.18 5.25 -12.72
C TYR A 203 -14.37 6.29 -11.94
N TRP A 204 -15.02 6.93 -10.99
CA TRP A 204 -14.40 7.73 -9.95
C TRP A 204 -14.18 6.91 -8.69
N GLN A 205 -12.94 6.83 -8.26
CA GLN A 205 -12.64 6.42 -6.90
C GLN A 205 -12.74 7.64 -5.98
N VAL A 206 -13.60 7.55 -4.99
CA VAL A 206 -13.93 8.71 -4.14
C VAL A 206 -13.56 8.43 -2.71
N ALA A 207 -12.83 9.36 -2.10
CA ALA A 207 -12.66 9.46 -0.66
C ALA A 207 -13.44 10.67 -0.15
N TYR A 208 -14.36 10.44 0.78
CA TYR A 208 -15.12 11.50 1.43
C TYR A 208 -14.84 11.48 2.92
N VAL A 209 -14.14 12.51 3.38
CA VAL A 209 -13.75 12.67 4.79
C VAL A 209 -14.83 13.46 5.51
N ILE A 210 -15.30 12.90 6.61
CA ILE A 210 -16.35 13.47 7.47
C ILE A 210 -15.83 13.57 8.91
N PRO A 211 -16.29 14.54 9.71
CA PRO A 211 -16.09 14.54 11.15
C PRO A 211 -16.70 13.29 11.79
N LYS A 212 -16.09 12.82 12.88
CA LYS A 212 -16.70 11.83 13.78
C LYS A 212 -17.78 12.46 14.65
#